data_59ee687b0173ea2b065478fa5121d9b6
#
_entry.id   59ee687b0173ea2b065478fa5121d9b6
#
_cell.length_a   1.000
_cell.length_b   1.000
_cell.length_c   1.000
_cell.angle_alpha   90.00
_cell.angle_beta   90.00
_cell.angle_gamma   90.00
#
_symmetry.space_group_name_H-M   'P 1'
#
loop_
_entity.id
_entity.type
_entity.pdbx_description
1 polymer ?
#
loop_
_entity_poly.entity_id
_entity_poly.type
_entity_poly.pdbx_seq_one_letter_code
_entity_poly.pdbx_strand_id
1 'polypeptide(L)'
;MVSKLDTAWDLFLEGKTSEAKKLVEQDFSIDTCTDFSLLNLMGYLLLAEKDYASCTHIFEKYILLAQQNEDKENEHIGLHQLAMIYRDQGDFHKALKLIEDEEKIVEEYFPNDNLKKAVNNYEQGYVRFKLNNLDEALTFMNLSLEQSL
;
A
#
# COMPACT_ATOMS: atom_id res chain seq x y z
N MET A 1 5.89 -8.33 -27.13
CA MET A 1 5.14 -7.05 -27.24
C MET A 1 4.92 -6.47 -25.86
N VAL A 2 5.26 -5.22 -25.65
CA VAL A 2 5.07 -4.54 -24.37
C VAL A 2 3.62 -4.09 -24.28
N SER A 3 2.94 -4.40 -23.17
CA SER A 3 1.55 -4.01 -22.96
C SER A 3 1.43 -2.52 -22.61
N LYS A 4 0.23 -1.96 -22.77
CA LYS A 4 -0.07 -0.59 -22.33
C LYS A 4 0.23 -0.43 -20.85
N LEU A 5 -0.09 -1.43 -20.02
CA LEU A 5 0.12 -1.39 -18.59
C LEU A 5 1.62 -1.30 -18.28
N ASP A 6 2.45 -2.11 -18.93
CA ASP A 6 3.90 -2.07 -18.75
C ASP A 6 4.47 -0.70 -19.13
N THR A 7 4.01 -0.14 -20.25
CA THR A 7 4.44 1.20 -20.69
C THR A 7 4.02 2.26 -19.69
N ALA A 8 2.81 2.16 -19.16
CA ALA A 8 2.30 3.10 -18.16
C ALA A 8 3.12 3.04 -16.86
N TRP A 9 3.48 1.84 -16.40
CA TRP A 9 4.38 1.69 -15.25
C TRP A 9 5.73 2.35 -15.48
N ASP A 10 6.31 2.15 -16.67
CA ASP A 10 7.59 2.76 -17.01
C ASP A 10 7.49 4.29 -17.00
N LEU A 11 6.43 4.84 -17.56
CA LEU A 11 6.18 6.29 -17.55
C LEU A 11 6.01 6.82 -16.13
N PHE A 12 5.30 6.10 -15.29
CA PHE A 12 5.11 6.49 -13.90
C PHE A 12 6.46 6.51 -13.15
N LEU A 13 7.29 5.48 -13.35
CA LEU A 13 8.60 5.39 -12.70
C LEU A 13 9.57 6.48 -13.20
N GLU A 14 9.37 6.99 -14.42
CA GLU A 14 10.13 8.12 -14.96
C GLU A 14 9.61 9.47 -14.47
N GLY A 15 8.55 9.49 -13.66
CA GLY A 15 7.91 10.73 -13.19
C GLY A 15 6.92 11.33 -14.16
N LYS A 16 6.60 10.64 -15.26
CA LYS A 16 5.65 11.11 -16.28
C LYS A 16 4.23 10.67 -15.93
N THR A 17 3.74 11.14 -14.79
CA THR A 17 2.46 10.70 -14.20
C THR A 17 1.26 10.98 -15.10
N SER A 18 1.18 12.18 -15.68
CA SER A 18 0.05 12.54 -16.58
C SER A 18 0.00 11.68 -17.83
N GLU A 19 1.16 11.39 -18.41
CA GLU A 19 1.24 10.54 -19.61
C GLU A 19 0.83 9.10 -19.28
N ALA A 20 1.31 8.58 -18.14
CA ALA A 20 0.93 7.25 -17.68
C ALA A 20 -0.57 7.13 -17.48
N LYS A 21 -1.18 8.12 -16.83
CA LYS A 21 -2.61 8.13 -16.57
C LYS A 21 -3.44 8.14 -17.87
N LYS A 22 -3.09 9.00 -18.82
CA LYS A 22 -3.78 9.07 -20.11
C LYS A 22 -3.75 7.75 -20.86
N LEU A 23 -2.68 7.00 -20.72
CA LEU A 23 -2.50 5.74 -21.42
C LEU A 23 -3.47 4.66 -20.95
N VAL A 24 -3.81 4.64 -19.67
CA VAL A 24 -4.59 3.55 -19.06
C VAL A 24 -5.99 3.95 -18.57
N GLU A 25 -6.28 5.23 -18.38
CA GLU A 25 -7.54 5.64 -17.75
C GLU A 25 -8.79 5.27 -18.56
N GLN A 26 -8.68 5.20 -19.90
CA GLN A 26 -9.80 4.83 -20.74
C GLN A 26 -10.18 3.37 -20.60
N ASP A 27 -9.23 2.52 -20.25
CA ASP A 27 -9.43 1.08 -20.11
C ASP A 27 -9.75 0.69 -18.65
N PHE A 28 -9.80 1.68 -17.74
CA PHE A 28 -9.98 1.43 -16.33
C PHE A 28 -11.40 1.74 -15.86
N SER A 29 -12.00 0.78 -15.15
CA SER A 29 -13.23 0.99 -14.39
C SER A 29 -13.05 0.32 -13.04
N ILE A 30 -13.21 1.07 -11.96
CA ILE A 30 -13.06 0.53 -10.61
C ILE A 30 -14.07 -0.59 -10.32
N ASP A 31 -15.27 -0.49 -10.89
CA ASP A 31 -16.33 -1.47 -10.62
C ASP A 31 -16.04 -2.82 -11.25
N THR A 32 -15.32 -2.86 -12.36
CA THR A 32 -15.10 -4.09 -13.14
C THR A 32 -13.65 -4.56 -13.15
N CYS A 33 -12.71 -3.74 -12.69
CA CYS A 33 -11.28 -4.10 -12.71
C CYS A 33 -10.96 -5.23 -11.75
N THR A 34 -10.32 -6.28 -12.26
CA THR A 34 -9.85 -7.42 -11.47
C THR A 34 -8.32 -7.60 -11.57
N ASP A 35 -7.64 -6.65 -12.19
CA ASP A 35 -6.18 -6.68 -12.36
C ASP A 35 -5.53 -5.88 -11.22
N PHE A 36 -4.87 -6.59 -10.31
CA PHE A 36 -4.19 -5.96 -9.17
C PHE A 36 -3.11 -4.97 -9.61
N SER A 37 -2.37 -5.27 -10.66
CA SER A 37 -1.32 -4.37 -11.15
C SER A 37 -1.91 -3.06 -11.65
N LEU A 38 -3.03 -3.11 -12.37
CA LEU A 38 -3.70 -1.91 -12.86
C LEU A 38 -4.31 -1.09 -11.71
N LEU A 39 -4.95 -1.77 -10.75
CA LEU A 39 -5.48 -1.10 -9.55
C LEU A 39 -4.36 -0.38 -8.79
N ASN A 40 -3.23 -1.05 -8.61
CA ASN A 40 -2.08 -0.48 -7.90
C ASN A 40 -1.53 0.75 -8.63
N LEU A 41 -1.36 0.65 -9.95
CA LEU A 41 -0.91 1.79 -10.75
C LEU A 41 -1.86 2.97 -10.66
N MET A 42 -3.17 2.73 -10.84
CA MET A 42 -4.17 3.80 -10.74
C MET A 42 -4.17 4.44 -9.35
N GLY A 43 -4.00 3.64 -8.30
CA GLY A 43 -3.88 4.15 -6.94
C GLY A 43 -2.69 5.09 -6.80
N TYR A 44 -1.52 4.70 -7.30
CA TYR A 44 -0.32 5.54 -7.26
C TYR A 44 -0.48 6.82 -8.10
N LEU A 45 -1.10 6.73 -9.27
CA LEU A 45 -1.34 7.89 -10.12
C LEU A 45 -2.23 8.92 -9.42
N LEU A 46 -3.30 8.46 -8.77
CA LEU A 46 -4.21 9.33 -8.04
C LEU A 46 -3.56 9.89 -6.77
N LEU A 47 -2.71 9.12 -6.10
CA LEU A 47 -1.96 9.60 -4.94
C LEU A 47 -0.99 10.71 -5.35
N ALA A 48 -0.33 10.58 -6.51
CA ALA A 48 0.55 11.61 -7.04
C ALA A 48 -0.20 12.93 -7.31
N GLU A 49 -1.48 12.83 -7.67
CA GLU A 49 -2.36 13.99 -7.86
C GLU A 49 -2.97 14.50 -6.54
N LYS A 50 -2.68 13.85 -5.42
CA LYS A 50 -3.26 14.13 -4.11
C LYS A 50 -4.78 13.93 -4.06
N ASP A 51 -5.31 13.10 -4.93
CA ASP A 51 -6.72 12.71 -4.94
C ASP A 51 -6.93 11.55 -3.96
N TYR A 52 -6.92 11.88 -2.67
CA TYR A 52 -6.98 10.88 -1.60
C TYR A 52 -8.29 10.10 -1.59
N ALA A 53 -9.39 10.75 -1.88
CA ALA A 53 -10.69 10.08 -1.89
C ALA A 53 -10.73 8.96 -2.94
N SER A 54 -10.26 9.24 -4.16
CA SER A 54 -10.24 8.27 -5.24
C SER A 54 -9.24 7.15 -4.99
N CYS A 55 -8.02 7.47 -4.55
CA CYS A 55 -7.03 6.41 -4.32
C CYS A 55 -7.40 5.53 -3.11
N THR A 56 -8.04 6.08 -2.08
CA THR A 56 -8.59 5.29 -0.98
C THR A 56 -9.60 4.28 -1.50
N HIS A 57 -10.51 4.71 -2.35
CA HIS A 57 -11.54 3.85 -2.94
C HIS A 57 -10.92 2.72 -3.76
N ILE A 58 -9.86 3.01 -4.52
CA ILE A 58 -9.14 2.00 -5.30
C ILE A 58 -8.53 0.93 -4.40
N PHE A 59 -7.85 1.31 -3.31
CA PHE A 59 -7.23 0.33 -2.44
C PHE A 59 -8.23 -0.42 -1.56
N GLU A 60 -9.38 0.17 -1.24
CA GLU A 60 -10.49 -0.58 -0.63
C GLU A 60 -10.97 -1.68 -1.58
N LYS A 61 -11.13 -1.38 -2.86
CA LYS A 61 -11.45 -2.38 -3.89
C LYS A 61 -10.37 -3.45 -4.00
N TYR A 62 -9.11 -3.04 -3.97
CA TYR A 62 -7.95 -3.93 -4.03
C TYR A 62 -8.00 -4.96 -2.89
N ILE A 63 -8.23 -4.47 -1.66
CA ILE A 63 -8.31 -5.33 -0.48
C ILE A 63 -9.50 -6.30 -0.58
N LEU A 64 -10.66 -5.80 -0.98
CA LEU A 64 -11.86 -6.63 -1.13
C LEU A 64 -11.65 -7.73 -2.16
N LEU A 65 -11.05 -7.37 -3.30
CA LEU A 65 -10.74 -8.34 -4.36
C LEU A 65 -9.76 -9.41 -3.86
N ALA A 66 -8.73 -9.02 -3.11
CA ALA A 66 -7.78 -9.95 -2.53
C ALA A 66 -8.45 -10.91 -1.54
N GLN A 67 -9.34 -10.38 -0.69
CA GLN A 67 -10.10 -11.19 0.27
C GLN A 67 -11.02 -12.19 -0.44
N GLN A 68 -11.70 -11.77 -1.49
CA GLN A 68 -12.58 -12.63 -2.28
C GLN A 68 -11.82 -13.78 -2.95
N ASN A 69 -10.58 -13.53 -3.33
CA ASN A 69 -9.71 -14.54 -3.98
C ASN A 69 -8.84 -15.32 -2.98
N GLU A 70 -8.97 -15.05 -1.70
CA GLU A 70 -8.14 -15.63 -0.65
C GLU A 70 -6.64 -15.41 -0.93
N ASP A 71 -6.31 -14.24 -1.49
CA ASP A 71 -4.96 -13.85 -1.91
C ASP A 71 -4.32 -13.03 -0.80
N LYS A 72 -3.60 -13.70 0.10
CA LYS A 72 -2.99 -13.06 1.27
C LYS A 72 -1.84 -12.12 0.91
N GLU A 73 -1.10 -12.42 -0.17
CA GLU A 73 -0.06 -11.53 -0.64
C GLU A 73 -0.63 -10.18 -1.06
N ASN A 74 -1.68 -10.19 -1.88
CA ASN A 74 -2.31 -8.94 -2.31
C ASN A 74 -3.13 -8.28 -1.21
N GLU A 75 -3.71 -9.05 -0.30
CA GLU A 75 -4.41 -8.46 0.85
C GLU A 75 -3.45 -7.64 1.71
N HIS A 76 -2.26 -8.20 2.01
CA HIS A 76 -1.24 -7.48 2.76
C HIS A 76 -0.76 -6.23 2.01
N ILE A 77 -0.54 -6.32 0.71
CA ILE A 77 -0.14 -5.17 -0.12
C ILE A 77 -1.21 -4.07 -0.07
N GLY A 78 -2.48 -4.44 -0.24
CA GLY A 78 -3.58 -3.47 -0.22
C GLY A 78 -3.71 -2.76 1.12
N LEU A 79 -3.60 -3.49 2.23
CA LEU A 79 -3.64 -2.90 3.57
C LEU A 79 -2.47 -1.92 3.78
N HIS A 80 -1.28 -2.30 3.34
CA HIS A 80 -0.11 -1.43 3.43
C HIS A 80 -0.32 -0.13 2.65
N GLN A 81 -0.75 -0.22 1.40
CA GLN A 81 -0.97 0.95 0.56
C GLN A 81 -2.04 1.87 1.12
N LEU A 82 -3.14 1.32 1.61
CA LEU A 82 -4.20 2.12 2.22
C LEU A 82 -3.70 2.82 3.49
N ALA A 83 -2.91 2.12 4.30
CA ALA A 83 -2.29 2.71 5.49
C ALA A 83 -1.40 3.90 5.12
N MET A 84 -0.62 3.79 4.03
CA MET A 84 0.26 4.87 3.59
C MET A 84 -0.54 6.10 3.13
N ILE A 85 -1.70 5.89 2.53
CA ILE A 85 -2.61 6.97 2.14
C ILE A 85 -3.09 7.74 3.37
N TYR A 86 -3.57 7.03 4.39
CA TYR A 86 -4.01 7.68 5.63
C TYR A 86 -2.85 8.37 6.35
N ARG A 87 -1.67 7.75 6.35
CA ARG A 87 -0.47 8.36 6.92
C ARG A 87 -0.14 9.68 6.22
N ASP A 88 -0.21 9.70 4.88
CA ASP A 88 0.07 10.89 4.08
C ASP A 88 -0.92 12.02 4.37
N GLN A 89 -2.16 11.68 4.72
CA GLN A 89 -3.18 12.65 5.12
C GLN A 89 -3.05 13.10 6.58
N GLY A 90 -2.17 12.49 7.35
CA GLY A 90 -2.03 12.76 8.77
C GLY A 90 -3.03 12.04 9.66
N ASP A 91 -3.78 11.09 9.12
CA ASP A 91 -4.72 10.28 9.90
C ASP A 91 -3.99 9.04 10.44
N PHE A 92 -3.20 9.29 11.49
CA PHE A 92 -2.29 8.27 12.03
C PHE A 92 -3.03 7.14 12.76
N HIS A 93 -4.18 7.40 13.35
CA HIS A 93 -4.97 6.36 14.01
C HIS A 93 -5.51 5.34 13.02
N LYS A 94 -6.06 5.80 11.90
CA LYS A 94 -6.53 4.91 10.83
C LYS A 94 -5.37 4.16 10.18
N ALA A 95 -4.25 4.85 9.95
CA ALA A 95 -3.05 4.20 9.41
C ALA A 95 -2.58 3.08 10.33
N LEU A 96 -2.51 3.33 11.63
CA LEU A 96 -2.05 2.32 12.60
C LEU A 96 -2.95 1.09 12.62
N LYS A 97 -4.27 1.28 12.58
CA LYS A 97 -5.22 0.16 12.55
C LYS A 97 -4.97 -0.76 11.36
N LEU A 98 -4.75 -0.19 10.19
CA LEU A 98 -4.47 -0.95 8.97
C LEU A 98 -3.11 -1.66 9.03
N ILE A 99 -2.10 -1.01 9.61
CA ILE A 99 -0.78 -1.60 9.78
C ILE A 99 -0.85 -2.78 10.75
N GLU A 100 -1.65 -2.68 11.81
CA GLU A 100 -1.87 -3.79 12.74
C GLU A 100 -2.62 -4.94 12.07
N ASP A 101 -3.60 -4.65 11.22
CA ASP A 101 -4.30 -5.68 10.43
C ASP A 101 -3.33 -6.38 9.47
N GLU A 102 -2.44 -5.62 8.83
CA GLU A 102 -1.39 -6.17 7.97
C GLU A 102 -0.44 -7.07 8.77
N GLU A 103 -0.05 -6.65 9.97
CA GLU A 103 0.83 -7.44 10.85
C GLU A 103 0.28 -8.83 11.10
N LYS A 104 -1.03 -8.93 11.36
CA LYS A 104 -1.67 -10.22 11.59
C LYS A 104 -1.54 -11.15 10.40
N ILE A 105 -1.69 -10.63 9.20
CA ILE A 105 -1.53 -11.40 7.96
C ILE A 105 -0.08 -11.84 7.80
N VAL A 106 0.87 -10.93 8.02
CA VAL A 106 2.30 -11.24 7.89
C VAL A 106 2.71 -12.33 8.88
N GLU A 107 2.26 -12.23 10.14
CA GLU A 107 2.59 -13.23 11.16
C GLU A 107 1.99 -14.61 10.86
N GLU A 108 0.76 -14.65 10.37
CA GLU A 108 0.06 -15.90 10.12
C GLU A 108 0.51 -16.60 8.82
N TYR A 109 0.65 -15.83 7.74
CA TYR A 109 0.88 -16.39 6.40
C TYR A 109 2.30 -16.23 5.89
N PHE A 110 3.08 -15.31 6.45
CA PHE A 110 4.45 -15.03 6.01
C PHE A 110 5.42 -14.97 7.20
N PRO A 111 5.40 -15.97 8.11
CA PRO A 111 6.15 -15.87 9.37
C PRO A 111 7.66 -15.83 9.20
N ASN A 112 8.17 -16.27 8.05
CA ASN A 112 9.62 -16.32 7.78
C ASN A 112 10.08 -15.19 6.84
N ASP A 113 9.19 -14.28 6.47
CA ASP A 113 9.53 -13.15 5.58
C ASP A 113 10.00 -11.95 6.42
N ASN A 114 11.30 -11.89 6.66
CA ASN A 114 11.88 -10.85 7.48
C ASN A 114 11.74 -9.45 6.88
N LEU A 115 11.72 -9.34 5.54
CA LEU A 115 11.52 -8.05 4.90
C LEU A 115 10.13 -7.50 5.17
N LYS A 116 9.09 -8.33 5.02
CA LYS A 116 7.72 -7.91 5.33
C LYS A 116 7.59 -7.47 6.79
N LYS A 117 8.20 -8.23 7.70
CA LYS A 117 8.19 -7.89 9.14
C LYS A 117 8.92 -6.59 9.42
N ALA A 118 10.08 -6.38 8.81
CA ALA A 118 10.86 -5.16 9.01
C ALA A 118 10.10 -3.93 8.51
N VAL A 119 9.48 -4.01 7.34
CA VAL A 119 8.70 -2.90 6.78
C VAL A 119 7.51 -2.58 7.68
N ASN A 120 6.77 -3.59 8.12
CA ASN A 120 5.62 -3.39 8.99
C ASN A 120 6.03 -2.75 10.32
N ASN A 121 7.10 -3.24 10.94
CA ASN A 121 7.58 -2.70 12.21
C ASN A 121 8.09 -1.26 12.05
N TYR A 122 8.74 -0.95 10.93
CA TYR A 122 9.15 0.43 10.65
C TYR A 122 7.94 1.36 10.60
N GLU A 123 6.90 0.97 9.88
CA GLU A 123 5.69 1.79 9.77
C GLU A 123 4.96 1.92 11.11
N GLN A 124 4.92 0.86 11.90
CA GLN A 124 4.36 0.93 13.26
C GLN A 124 5.14 1.91 14.12
N GLY A 125 6.47 1.87 14.04
CA GLY A 125 7.31 2.81 14.78
C GLY A 125 7.09 4.24 14.34
N TYR A 126 7.05 4.48 13.03
CA TYR A 126 6.84 5.81 12.47
C TYR A 126 5.50 6.42 12.92
N VAL A 127 4.42 5.65 12.79
CA VAL A 127 3.08 6.14 13.14
C VAL A 127 2.96 6.38 14.64
N ARG A 128 3.52 5.50 15.48
CA ARG A 128 3.52 5.68 16.94
C ARG A 128 4.33 6.92 17.35
N PHE A 129 5.43 7.18 16.65
CA PHE A 129 6.18 8.41 16.85
C PHE A 129 5.31 9.64 16.58
N LYS A 130 4.57 9.62 15.48
CA LYS A 130 3.66 10.73 15.11
C LYS A 130 2.51 10.89 16.10
N LEU A 131 2.13 9.83 16.79
CA LEU A 131 1.10 9.85 17.84
C LEU A 131 1.68 10.17 19.23
N ASN A 132 2.96 10.54 19.31
CA ASN A 132 3.70 10.84 20.55
C ASN A 132 3.86 9.63 21.48
N ASN A 133 3.77 8.43 20.98
CA ASN A 133 4.00 7.21 21.73
C ASN A 133 5.45 6.77 21.53
N LEU A 134 6.37 7.50 22.19
CA LEU A 134 7.80 7.42 21.91
C LEU A 134 8.44 6.10 22.32
N ASP A 135 8.04 5.53 23.46
CA ASP A 135 8.61 4.27 23.95
C ASP A 135 8.27 3.10 23.01
N GLU A 136 7.00 3.00 22.60
CA GLU A 136 6.57 1.98 21.65
C GLU A 136 7.21 2.20 20.28
N ALA A 137 7.31 3.47 19.84
CA ALA A 137 7.95 3.80 18.57
C ALA A 137 9.39 3.28 18.54
N LEU A 138 10.15 3.50 19.60
CA LEU A 138 11.53 3.04 19.69
C LEU A 138 11.61 1.51 19.63
N THR A 139 10.70 0.81 20.33
CA THR A 139 10.64 -0.65 20.33
C THR A 139 10.44 -1.17 18.89
N PHE A 140 9.48 -0.63 18.15
CA PHE A 140 9.19 -1.07 16.78
C PHE A 140 10.31 -0.72 15.81
N MET A 141 10.95 0.45 15.96
CA MET A 141 12.09 0.82 15.12
C MET A 141 13.28 -0.12 15.34
N ASN A 142 13.54 -0.51 16.58
CA ASN A 142 14.61 -1.46 16.89
C ASN A 142 14.31 -2.84 16.32
N LEU A 143 13.06 -3.33 16.39
CA LEU A 143 12.66 -4.59 15.80
C LEU A 143 12.85 -4.55 14.28
N SER A 144 12.46 -3.46 13.64
CA SER A 144 12.64 -3.29 12.20
C SER A 144 14.12 -3.37 11.82
N LEU A 145 14.98 -2.69 12.55
CA LEU A 145 16.42 -2.72 12.31
C LEU A 145 16.99 -4.13 12.42
N GLU A 146 16.63 -4.86 13.47
CA GLU A 146 17.08 -6.24 13.69
C GLU A 146 16.65 -7.15 12.53
N GLN A 147 15.40 -7.00 12.07
CA GLN A 147 14.84 -7.85 11.02
C GLN A 147 15.40 -7.55 9.63
N SER A 148 15.91 -6.32 9.41
CA SER A 148 16.48 -5.93 8.13
C SER A 148 17.96 -6.31 7.99
N LEU A 149 18.60 -6.79 9.06
CA LEU A 149 19.98 -7.30 9.04
C LEU A 149 19.99 -8.78 8.61
#